data_c9d6bb311a144e88cf36b9ba35ca5b34
#
_entry.id   c9d6bb311a144e88cf36b9ba35ca5b34
#
_cell.length_a   1.000
_cell.length_b   1.000
_cell.length_c   1.000
_cell.angle_alpha   90.00
_cell.angle_beta   90.00
_cell.angle_gamma   90.00
#
_symmetry.space_group_name_H-M   'P 1'
#
loop_
_entity.id
_entity.type
_entity.pdbx_description
1 polymer ?
#
loop_
_entity_poly.entity_id
_entity_poly.type
_entity_poly.pdbx_seq_one_letter_code
_entity_poly.pdbx_strand_id
1 'polypeptide(L)'
;VGNAIINLIDEPGRVSNGSIVLDGIDIHENPENIVKYRGKKIGLIFQDPQTSLNPILTIGEQLIETIQTHLRLTTEDAKNKAINLLKEVGIKDADTRFDNYPHQFSGGMRQRVVISLALCCEPELLIADEPTTALDVSIQSQILDLIKRLTKERNLAVILITHDMGVIAETTDRVAVMKNGDLVEIGPTKEILTKPKEIYTKSLVSSVPPTNKKIERFKIIEKENKSQSETNIKILNRWEKKELRNKDLVQVKNLSKTFDDSFFTESSK
;
A
#
# COMPACT_ATOMS: atom_id res chain seq x y z
N VAL A 1 -6.42 2.83 -12.13
CA VAL A 1 -6.40 1.42 -12.64
C VAL A 1 -7.20 0.53 -11.68
N GLY A 2 -6.87 0.51 -10.38
CA GLY A 2 -7.55 -0.35 -9.39
C GLY A 2 -9.06 -0.18 -9.41
N ASN A 3 -9.55 1.06 -9.29
CA ASN A 3 -10.99 1.37 -9.34
C ASN A 3 -11.66 0.96 -10.65
N ALA A 4 -10.93 1.03 -11.78
CA ALA A 4 -11.44 0.57 -13.07
C ALA A 4 -11.68 -0.95 -13.09
N ILE A 5 -10.74 -1.73 -12.53
CA ILE A 5 -10.85 -3.18 -12.47
C ILE A 5 -12.12 -3.61 -11.72
N ILE A 6 -12.41 -2.96 -10.60
CA ILE A 6 -13.57 -3.31 -9.77
C ILE A 6 -14.83 -2.49 -10.11
N ASN A 7 -14.79 -1.67 -11.17
CA ASN A 7 -15.88 -0.79 -11.60
C ASN A 7 -16.39 0.14 -10.47
N LEU A 8 -15.47 0.79 -9.77
CA LEU A 8 -15.73 1.85 -8.78
C LEU A 8 -15.10 3.17 -9.26
N ILE A 9 -15.43 3.55 -10.49
CA ILE A 9 -15.06 4.86 -11.05
C ILE A 9 -16.24 5.80 -10.80
N ASP A 10 -15.95 6.96 -10.20
CA ASP A 10 -16.97 7.98 -9.94
C ASP A 10 -17.50 8.55 -11.26
N GLU A 11 -18.79 8.78 -11.33
CA GLU A 11 -19.42 9.46 -12.48
C GLU A 11 -18.88 10.88 -12.64
N PRO A 12 -18.65 11.36 -13.88
CA PRO A 12 -19.02 10.77 -15.18
C PRO A 12 -17.97 9.80 -15.77
N GLY A 13 -16.98 9.38 -15.00
CA GLY A 13 -15.95 8.42 -15.43
C GLY A 13 -16.55 7.05 -15.77
N ARG A 14 -15.98 6.38 -16.77
CA ARG A 14 -16.37 5.02 -17.16
C ARG A 14 -15.24 4.32 -17.92
N VAL A 15 -15.25 3.00 -17.92
CA VAL A 15 -14.46 2.20 -18.86
C VAL A 15 -15.15 2.29 -20.23
N SER A 16 -14.52 3.00 -21.18
CA SER A 16 -15.11 3.25 -22.49
C SER A 16 -14.80 2.16 -23.50
N ASN A 17 -13.64 1.49 -23.39
CA ASN A 17 -13.18 0.47 -24.32
C ASN A 17 -12.26 -0.54 -23.59
N GLY A 18 -12.10 -1.71 -24.19
CA GLY A 18 -11.28 -2.80 -23.69
C GLY A 18 -12.08 -3.81 -22.86
N SER A 19 -11.38 -4.81 -22.35
CA SER A 19 -11.94 -5.86 -21.54
C SER A 19 -11.07 -6.10 -20.30
N ILE A 20 -11.69 -6.53 -19.21
CA ILE A 20 -10.99 -6.93 -17.99
C ILE A 20 -11.37 -8.38 -17.72
N VAL A 21 -10.45 -9.29 -17.99
CA VAL A 21 -10.71 -10.73 -17.94
C VAL A 21 -10.12 -11.32 -16.67
N LEU A 22 -10.95 -11.98 -15.87
CA LEU A 22 -10.56 -12.77 -14.70
C LEU A 22 -11.10 -14.19 -14.88
N ASP A 23 -10.26 -15.21 -14.78
CA ASP A 23 -10.61 -16.62 -15.02
C ASP A 23 -11.29 -16.88 -16.37
N GLY A 24 -10.89 -16.16 -17.43
CA GLY A 24 -11.46 -16.27 -18.76
C GLY A 24 -12.80 -15.58 -18.95
N ILE A 25 -13.31 -14.88 -17.95
CA ILE A 25 -14.59 -14.14 -17.98
C ILE A 25 -14.30 -12.65 -18.00
N ASP A 26 -14.87 -11.92 -18.97
CA ASP A 26 -14.86 -10.45 -18.92
C ASP A 26 -15.80 -9.99 -17.79
N ILE A 27 -15.20 -9.47 -16.73
CA ILE A 27 -15.96 -9.08 -15.54
C ILE A 27 -16.76 -7.79 -15.72
N HIS A 28 -16.56 -7.06 -16.82
CA HIS A 28 -17.28 -5.85 -17.18
C HIS A 28 -18.36 -6.05 -18.24
N GLU A 29 -18.39 -7.22 -18.90
CA GLU A 29 -19.41 -7.53 -19.90
C GLU A 29 -20.83 -7.47 -19.32
N ASN A 30 -20.97 -7.89 -18.05
CA ASN A 30 -22.21 -7.80 -17.31
C ASN A 30 -21.98 -7.14 -15.94
N PRO A 31 -22.62 -5.99 -15.63
CA PRO A 31 -22.49 -5.30 -14.35
C PRO A 31 -22.76 -6.16 -13.11
N GLU A 32 -23.64 -7.17 -13.22
CA GLU A 32 -23.89 -8.09 -12.12
C GLU A 32 -22.70 -8.99 -11.79
N ASN A 33 -21.83 -9.25 -12.76
CA ASN A 33 -20.67 -10.10 -12.54
C ASN A 33 -19.68 -9.41 -11.59
N ILE A 34 -19.35 -8.15 -11.84
CA ILE A 34 -18.36 -7.44 -11.00
C ILE A 34 -18.80 -7.36 -9.54
N VAL A 35 -20.11 -7.23 -9.26
CA VAL A 35 -20.62 -7.23 -7.88
C VAL A 35 -20.36 -8.57 -7.18
N LYS A 36 -20.42 -9.69 -7.91
CA LYS A 36 -20.10 -11.02 -7.38
C LYS A 36 -18.60 -11.23 -7.12
N TYR A 37 -17.74 -10.51 -7.86
CA TYR A 37 -16.30 -10.63 -7.76
C TYR A 37 -15.71 -9.74 -6.66
N ARG A 38 -16.28 -8.53 -6.45
CA ARG A 38 -15.84 -7.62 -5.39
C ARG A 38 -15.93 -8.27 -4.02
N GLY A 39 -14.86 -8.13 -3.23
CA GLY A 39 -14.77 -8.65 -1.87
C GLY A 39 -14.65 -10.18 -1.79
N LYS A 40 -15.13 -10.92 -2.77
CA LYS A 40 -15.08 -12.38 -2.79
C LYS A 40 -13.87 -12.91 -3.55
N LYS A 41 -13.70 -12.51 -4.81
CA LYS A 41 -12.58 -12.93 -5.68
C LYS A 41 -11.51 -11.86 -5.81
N ILE A 42 -11.88 -10.60 -5.66
CA ILE A 42 -10.98 -9.45 -5.74
C ILE A 42 -11.03 -8.71 -4.42
N GLY A 43 -9.92 -8.72 -3.70
CA GLY A 43 -9.68 -7.87 -2.54
C GLY A 43 -9.05 -6.54 -2.96
N LEU A 44 -9.38 -5.44 -2.28
CA LEU A 44 -8.82 -4.12 -2.53
C LEU A 44 -8.32 -3.48 -1.24
N ILE A 45 -7.08 -3.01 -1.27
CA ILE A 45 -6.50 -2.14 -0.27
C ILE A 45 -6.46 -0.73 -0.86
N PHE A 46 -7.23 0.19 -0.28
CA PHE A 46 -7.25 1.60 -0.66
C PHE A 46 -6.04 2.36 -0.12
N GLN A 47 -5.74 3.49 -0.74
CA GLN A 47 -4.59 4.34 -0.42
C GLN A 47 -4.59 4.86 1.03
N ASP A 48 -5.75 5.21 1.58
CA ASP A 48 -5.86 5.76 2.94
C ASP A 48 -6.59 4.78 3.88
N PRO A 49 -5.90 4.22 4.88
CA PRO A 49 -6.50 3.33 5.85
C PRO A 49 -7.50 4.03 6.78
N GLN A 50 -7.47 5.37 6.89
CA GLN A 50 -8.39 6.11 7.74
C GLN A 50 -9.79 6.19 7.13
N THR A 51 -9.86 6.37 5.81
CA THR A 51 -11.12 6.43 5.08
C THR A 51 -11.67 5.05 4.72
N SER A 52 -10.84 4.01 4.81
CA SER A 52 -11.21 2.62 4.51
C SER A 52 -11.99 1.94 5.65
N LEU A 53 -11.94 2.48 6.86
CA LEU A 53 -12.61 1.92 8.04
C LEU A 53 -13.74 2.84 8.50
N ASN A 54 -14.91 2.25 8.79
CA ASN A 54 -16.01 2.99 9.39
C ASN A 54 -15.69 3.32 10.85
N PRO A 55 -15.59 4.63 11.23
CA PRO A 55 -15.14 5.01 12.57
C PRO A 55 -16.15 4.71 13.70
N ILE A 56 -17.41 4.47 13.36
CA ILE A 56 -18.49 4.22 14.32
C ILE A 56 -18.78 2.72 14.54
N LEU A 57 -18.13 1.84 13.79
CA LEU A 57 -18.21 0.40 13.97
C LEU A 57 -16.90 -0.14 14.54
N THR A 58 -16.99 -1.19 15.35
CA THR A 58 -15.81 -1.90 15.81
C THR A 58 -15.11 -2.63 14.67
N ILE A 59 -13.86 -3.01 14.86
CA ILE A 59 -13.12 -3.78 13.86
C ILE A 59 -13.79 -5.14 13.63
N GLY A 60 -14.29 -5.76 14.69
CA GLY A 60 -14.98 -7.04 14.61
C GLY A 60 -16.28 -6.97 13.81
N GLU A 61 -17.11 -5.95 14.04
CA GLU A 61 -18.35 -5.74 13.29
C GLU A 61 -18.07 -5.61 11.79
N GLN A 62 -17.08 -4.81 11.39
CA GLN A 62 -16.74 -4.61 9.99
C GLN A 62 -16.22 -5.90 9.32
N LEU A 63 -15.41 -6.69 10.03
CA LEU A 63 -14.94 -7.98 9.52
C LEU A 63 -16.07 -8.99 9.40
N ILE A 64 -16.94 -9.12 10.42
CA ILE A 64 -18.10 -10.03 10.38
C ILE A 64 -19.04 -9.67 9.23
N GLU A 65 -19.39 -8.38 9.10
CA GLU A 65 -20.26 -7.90 8.03
C GLU A 65 -19.71 -8.29 6.65
N THR A 66 -18.42 -8.04 6.42
CA THR A 66 -17.77 -8.39 5.15
C THR A 66 -17.75 -9.90 4.91
N ILE A 67 -17.39 -10.69 5.93
CA ILE A 67 -17.35 -12.15 5.85
C ILE A 67 -18.75 -12.71 5.56
N GLN A 68 -19.78 -12.28 6.28
CA GLN A 68 -21.14 -12.78 6.12
C GLN A 68 -21.78 -12.36 4.79
N THR A 69 -21.43 -11.16 4.28
CA THR A 69 -21.92 -10.68 2.98
C THR A 69 -21.46 -11.60 1.83
N HIS A 70 -20.24 -12.12 1.90
CA HIS A 70 -19.64 -12.90 0.82
C HIS A 70 -19.57 -14.41 1.09
N LEU A 71 -19.45 -14.79 2.35
CA LEU A 71 -19.38 -16.20 2.78
C LEU A 71 -20.58 -16.48 3.68
N ARG A 72 -21.36 -17.47 3.35
CA ARG A 72 -22.56 -17.85 4.13
C ARG A 72 -22.17 -18.55 5.44
N LEU A 73 -21.45 -17.85 6.32
CA LEU A 73 -21.00 -18.33 7.61
C LEU A 73 -21.93 -17.89 8.74
N THR A 74 -21.97 -18.66 9.83
CA THR A 74 -22.62 -18.23 11.07
C THR A 74 -21.85 -17.06 11.68
N THR A 75 -22.47 -16.30 12.57
CA THR A 75 -21.79 -15.18 13.25
C THR A 75 -20.59 -15.67 14.06
N GLU A 76 -20.69 -16.84 14.68
CA GLU A 76 -19.61 -17.44 15.47
C GLU A 76 -18.42 -17.84 14.58
N ASP A 77 -18.70 -18.52 13.46
CA ASP A 77 -17.64 -18.91 12.50
C ASP A 77 -16.98 -17.69 11.87
N ALA A 78 -17.77 -16.66 11.52
CA ALA A 78 -17.26 -15.40 11.00
C ALA A 78 -16.38 -14.68 12.02
N LYS A 79 -16.76 -14.64 13.31
CA LYS A 79 -15.96 -14.10 14.40
C LYS A 79 -14.63 -14.84 14.56
N ASN A 80 -14.68 -16.17 14.60
CA ASN A 80 -13.47 -16.98 14.72
C ASN A 80 -12.51 -16.78 13.55
N LYS A 81 -13.04 -16.73 12.33
CA LYS A 81 -12.27 -16.42 11.11
C LYS A 81 -11.64 -15.03 11.18
N ALA A 82 -12.39 -14.03 11.60
CA ALA A 82 -11.92 -12.66 11.73
C ALA A 82 -10.79 -12.53 12.76
N ILE A 83 -10.94 -13.12 13.95
CA ILE A 83 -9.90 -13.12 15.00
C ILE A 83 -8.63 -13.82 14.51
N ASN A 84 -8.75 -14.97 13.86
CA ASN A 84 -7.59 -15.68 13.32
C ASN A 84 -6.87 -14.83 12.27
N LEU A 85 -7.61 -14.14 11.41
CA LEU A 85 -7.03 -13.27 10.40
C LEU A 85 -6.32 -12.06 11.02
N LEU A 86 -6.89 -11.45 12.06
CA LEU A 86 -6.22 -10.37 12.80
C LEU A 86 -4.90 -10.85 13.44
N LYS A 87 -4.86 -12.08 13.96
CA LYS A 87 -3.63 -12.70 14.47
C LYS A 87 -2.61 -12.91 13.35
N GLU A 88 -3.05 -13.41 12.20
CA GLU A 88 -2.21 -13.66 11.01
C GLU A 88 -1.55 -12.39 10.47
N VAL A 89 -2.27 -11.27 10.44
CA VAL A 89 -1.70 -9.98 10.03
C VAL A 89 -0.86 -9.32 11.13
N GLY A 90 -0.74 -9.93 12.30
CA GLY A 90 0.12 -9.50 13.40
C GLY A 90 -0.50 -8.45 14.32
N ILE A 91 -1.82 -8.43 14.47
CA ILE A 91 -2.48 -7.67 15.54
C ILE A 91 -2.30 -8.44 16.85
N LYS A 92 -1.55 -7.85 17.78
CA LYS A 92 -1.41 -8.39 19.15
C LYS A 92 -2.74 -8.28 19.89
N ASP A 93 -3.02 -9.24 20.75
CA ASP A 93 -4.25 -9.28 21.56
C ASP A 93 -5.53 -9.16 20.71
N ALA A 94 -5.56 -9.88 19.57
CA ALA A 94 -6.62 -9.78 18.57
C ALA A 94 -8.00 -10.06 19.16
N ASP A 95 -8.10 -10.96 20.12
CA ASP A 95 -9.35 -11.33 20.80
C ASP A 95 -9.97 -10.14 21.54
N THR A 96 -9.15 -9.35 22.23
CA THR A 96 -9.60 -8.13 22.97
C THR A 96 -9.79 -6.95 22.03
N ARG A 97 -8.89 -6.81 21.04
CA ARG A 97 -8.92 -5.70 20.07
C ARG A 97 -10.01 -5.83 19.02
N PHE A 98 -10.61 -6.99 18.92
CA PHE A 98 -11.74 -7.26 18.05
C PHE A 98 -12.92 -6.31 18.28
N ASP A 99 -13.19 -5.99 19.53
CA ASP A 99 -14.28 -5.10 19.96
C ASP A 99 -13.86 -3.60 20.00
N ASN A 100 -12.63 -3.28 19.59
CA ASN A 100 -12.14 -1.90 19.56
C ASN A 100 -12.54 -1.18 18.27
N TYR A 101 -12.60 0.15 18.35
CA TYR A 101 -12.89 1.05 17.23
C TYR A 101 -11.61 1.45 16.49
N PRO A 102 -11.71 1.86 15.21
CA PRO A 102 -10.56 2.25 14.40
C PRO A 102 -9.65 3.32 15.03
N HIS A 103 -10.21 4.28 15.76
CA HIS A 103 -9.45 5.35 16.40
C HIS A 103 -8.54 4.85 17.55
N GLN A 104 -8.78 3.67 18.08
CA GLN A 104 -7.97 3.03 19.12
C GLN A 104 -6.74 2.28 18.55
N PHE A 105 -6.58 2.27 17.22
CA PHE A 105 -5.48 1.62 16.53
C PHE A 105 -4.47 2.64 15.99
N SER A 106 -3.18 2.31 16.02
CA SER A 106 -2.16 3.10 15.33
C SER A 106 -2.32 3.00 13.80
N GLY A 107 -1.67 3.88 13.03
CA GLY A 107 -1.72 3.86 11.57
C GLY A 107 -1.35 2.50 10.97
N GLY A 108 -0.23 1.92 11.42
CA GLY A 108 0.19 0.58 10.98
C GLY A 108 -0.76 -0.54 11.39
N MET A 109 -1.42 -0.43 12.55
CA MET A 109 -2.44 -1.38 12.96
C MET A 109 -3.70 -1.26 12.10
N ARG A 110 -4.15 -0.03 11.81
CA ARG A 110 -5.29 0.19 10.89
C ARG A 110 -5.00 -0.39 9.52
N GLN A 111 -3.79 -0.21 9.00
CA GLN A 111 -3.39 -0.82 7.72
C GLN A 111 -3.46 -2.34 7.75
N ARG A 112 -3.04 -2.99 8.84
CA ARG A 112 -3.16 -4.44 9.02
C ARG A 112 -4.63 -4.90 9.06
N VAL A 113 -5.51 -4.10 9.66
CA VAL A 113 -6.96 -4.36 9.64
C VAL A 113 -7.54 -4.22 8.22
N VAL A 114 -7.14 -3.19 7.47
CA VAL A 114 -7.57 -3.02 6.06
C VAL A 114 -7.09 -4.19 5.20
N ILE A 115 -5.87 -4.68 5.42
CA ILE A 115 -5.36 -5.91 4.78
C ILE A 115 -6.23 -7.11 5.17
N SER A 116 -6.63 -7.23 6.45
CA SER A 116 -7.53 -8.29 6.90
C SER A 116 -8.86 -8.24 6.18
N LEU A 117 -9.48 -7.06 6.06
CA LEU A 117 -10.73 -6.88 5.33
C LEU A 117 -10.59 -7.30 3.85
N ALA A 118 -9.50 -6.89 3.20
CA ALA A 118 -9.25 -7.27 1.81
C ALA A 118 -9.06 -8.78 1.60
N LEU A 119 -8.59 -9.50 2.62
CA LEU A 119 -8.25 -10.93 2.55
C LEU A 119 -9.27 -11.85 3.22
N CYS A 120 -10.29 -11.33 3.91
CA CYS A 120 -11.17 -12.14 4.77
C CYS A 120 -12.03 -13.15 3.99
N CYS A 121 -12.27 -12.90 2.71
CA CYS A 121 -13.01 -13.81 1.83
C CYS A 121 -12.10 -14.69 0.94
N GLU A 122 -10.78 -14.71 1.20
CA GLU A 122 -9.80 -15.52 0.47
C GLU A 122 -9.82 -15.22 -1.04
N PRO A 123 -9.59 -13.97 -1.43
CA PRO A 123 -9.63 -13.58 -2.83
C PRO A 123 -8.52 -14.24 -3.65
N GLU A 124 -8.71 -14.32 -4.96
CA GLU A 124 -7.73 -14.81 -5.94
C GLU A 124 -6.80 -13.68 -6.42
N LEU A 125 -7.31 -12.44 -6.38
CA LEU A 125 -6.59 -11.23 -6.75
C LEU A 125 -6.67 -10.19 -5.64
N LEU A 126 -5.52 -9.63 -5.26
CA LEU A 126 -5.41 -8.47 -4.39
C LEU A 126 -4.93 -7.26 -5.19
N ILE A 127 -5.69 -6.19 -5.13
CA ILE A 127 -5.27 -4.88 -5.65
C ILE A 127 -4.84 -4.04 -4.45
N ALA A 128 -3.58 -3.61 -4.43
CA ALA A 128 -3.04 -2.76 -3.38
C ALA A 128 -2.65 -1.41 -3.98
N ASP A 129 -3.46 -0.40 -3.70
CA ASP A 129 -3.26 0.96 -4.20
C ASP A 129 -2.54 1.80 -3.14
N GLU A 130 -1.25 2.04 -3.36
CA GLU A 130 -0.35 2.74 -2.45
C GLU A 130 -0.45 2.29 -0.97
N PRO A 131 -0.33 1.01 -0.66
CA PRO A 131 -0.71 0.44 0.65
C PRO A 131 0.15 0.93 1.81
N THR A 132 1.16 1.77 1.57
CA THR A 132 2.12 2.22 2.58
C THR A 132 2.31 3.74 2.64
N THR A 133 1.58 4.52 1.83
CA THR A 133 1.81 5.97 1.65
C THR A 133 1.67 6.80 2.93
N ALA A 134 0.80 6.41 3.86
CA ALA A 134 0.56 7.13 5.12
C ALA A 134 1.35 6.57 6.32
N LEU A 135 2.37 5.74 6.07
CA LEU A 135 3.11 5.03 7.11
C LEU A 135 4.57 5.49 7.18
N ASP A 136 5.16 5.40 8.37
CA ASP A 136 6.61 5.58 8.51
C ASP A 136 7.38 4.41 7.87
N VAL A 137 8.65 4.68 7.51
CA VAL A 137 9.50 3.74 6.74
C VAL A 137 9.62 2.36 7.40
N SER A 138 9.66 2.32 8.73
CA SER A 138 9.80 1.06 9.48
C SER A 138 8.53 0.21 9.40
N ILE A 139 7.37 0.84 9.50
CA ILE A 139 6.08 0.17 9.36
C ILE A 139 5.80 -0.19 7.90
N GLN A 140 6.21 0.68 6.95
CA GLN A 140 6.11 0.40 5.51
C GLN A 140 6.77 -0.93 5.14
N SER A 141 8.02 -1.15 5.56
CA SER A 141 8.73 -2.42 5.33
C SER A 141 7.95 -3.62 5.90
N GLN A 142 7.47 -3.51 7.13
CA GLN A 142 6.69 -4.58 7.75
C GLN A 142 5.38 -4.91 7.01
N ILE A 143 4.69 -3.89 6.47
CA ILE A 143 3.47 -4.09 5.69
C ILE A 143 3.77 -4.76 4.35
N LEU A 144 4.84 -4.36 3.67
CA LEU A 144 5.26 -4.98 2.41
C LEU A 144 5.68 -6.45 2.60
N ASP A 145 6.45 -6.73 3.65
CA ASP A 145 6.82 -8.10 4.02
C ASP A 145 5.59 -8.95 4.35
N LEU A 146 4.62 -8.38 5.04
CA LEU A 146 3.34 -9.03 5.32
C LEU A 146 2.59 -9.38 4.03
N ILE A 147 2.41 -8.41 3.11
CA ILE A 147 1.74 -8.65 1.82
C ILE A 147 2.49 -9.73 1.05
N LYS A 148 3.81 -9.65 0.95
CA LYS A 148 4.66 -10.62 0.24
C LYS A 148 4.53 -12.03 0.83
N ARG A 149 4.53 -12.16 2.15
CA ARG A 149 4.33 -13.43 2.85
C ARG A 149 2.95 -14.02 2.54
N LEU A 150 1.89 -13.23 2.72
CA LEU A 150 0.51 -13.67 2.47
C LEU A 150 0.26 -14.03 1.01
N THR A 151 0.85 -13.28 0.07
CA THR A 151 0.81 -13.59 -1.36
C THR A 151 1.36 -14.97 -1.64
N LYS A 152 2.52 -15.29 -1.07
CA LYS A 152 3.17 -16.59 -1.28
C LYS A 152 2.42 -17.73 -0.58
N GLU A 153 2.00 -17.54 0.68
CA GLU A 153 1.31 -18.56 1.47
C GLU A 153 -0.05 -18.92 0.89
N ARG A 154 -0.76 -17.94 0.31
CA ARG A 154 -2.11 -18.11 -0.23
C ARG A 154 -2.18 -18.29 -1.74
N ASN A 155 -1.02 -18.31 -2.43
CA ASN A 155 -0.94 -18.33 -3.90
C ASN A 155 -1.80 -17.25 -4.55
N LEU A 156 -1.70 -16.03 -4.04
CA LEU A 156 -2.54 -14.89 -4.37
C LEU A 156 -1.88 -14.06 -5.47
N ALA A 157 -2.61 -13.71 -6.52
CA ALA A 157 -2.14 -12.73 -7.49
C ALA A 157 -2.24 -11.30 -6.90
N VAL A 158 -1.22 -10.45 -7.12
CA VAL A 158 -1.23 -9.07 -6.59
C VAL A 158 -0.94 -8.07 -7.70
N ILE A 159 -1.79 -7.04 -7.77
CA ILE A 159 -1.52 -5.80 -8.51
C ILE A 159 -1.15 -4.74 -7.48
N LEU A 160 0.14 -4.40 -7.43
CA LEU A 160 0.65 -3.35 -6.56
C LEU A 160 0.79 -2.05 -7.35
N ILE A 161 0.09 -1.01 -6.92
CA ILE A 161 0.21 0.35 -7.48
C ILE A 161 1.03 1.16 -6.48
N THR A 162 2.13 1.71 -6.93
CA THR A 162 3.03 2.52 -6.10
C THR A 162 3.90 3.45 -6.95
N HIS A 163 4.34 4.53 -6.37
CA HIS A 163 5.35 5.42 -6.95
C HIS A 163 6.76 5.15 -6.39
N ASP A 164 6.91 4.20 -5.46
CA ASP A 164 8.20 3.87 -4.84
C ASP A 164 8.92 2.76 -5.62
N MET A 165 10.00 3.13 -6.30
CA MET A 165 10.81 2.21 -7.09
C MET A 165 11.55 1.18 -6.23
N GLY A 166 11.85 1.50 -4.97
CA GLY A 166 12.44 0.56 -4.02
C GLY A 166 11.48 -0.58 -3.70
N VAL A 167 10.23 -0.24 -3.44
CA VAL A 167 9.16 -1.21 -3.23
C VAL A 167 8.99 -2.12 -4.44
N ILE A 168 8.95 -1.54 -5.65
CA ILE A 168 8.85 -2.31 -6.90
C ILE A 168 10.00 -3.30 -7.03
N ALA A 169 11.23 -2.85 -6.78
CA ALA A 169 12.43 -3.69 -6.93
C ALA A 169 12.42 -4.93 -6.04
N GLU A 170 11.83 -4.83 -4.86
CA GLU A 170 11.85 -5.88 -3.84
C GLU A 170 10.63 -6.81 -3.89
N THR A 171 9.50 -6.33 -4.43
CA THR A 171 8.22 -7.02 -4.25
C THR A 171 7.55 -7.51 -5.52
N THR A 172 7.99 -7.07 -6.70
CA THR A 172 7.26 -7.36 -7.95
C THR A 172 8.05 -8.19 -8.95
N ASP A 173 7.36 -9.06 -9.69
CA ASP A 173 7.95 -9.86 -10.78
C ASP A 173 7.94 -9.08 -12.10
N ARG A 174 6.91 -8.29 -12.34
CA ARG A 174 6.69 -7.48 -13.55
C ARG A 174 6.26 -6.08 -13.19
N VAL A 175 6.61 -5.13 -14.06
CA VAL A 175 6.28 -3.72 -13.91
C VAL A 175 5.61 -3.20 -15.17
N ALA A 176 4.54 -2.45 -14.98
CA ALA A 176 3.91 -1.61 -15.99
C ALA A 176 4.11 -0.14 -15.59
N VAL A 177 4.89 0.59 -16.37
CA VAL A 177 5.15 2.02 -16.16
C VAL A 177 4.07 2.82 -16.86
N MET A 178 3.38 3.66 -16.10
CA MET A 178 2.30 4.50 -16.62
C MET A 178 2.64 5.99 -16.47
N LYS A 179 2.19 6.79 -17.45
CA LYS A 179 2.32 8.25 -17.42
C LYS A 179 1.08 8.89 -18.01
N ASN A 180 0.44 9.78 -17.27
CA ASN A 180 -0.77 10.51 -17.72
C ASN A 180 -1.89 9.60 -18.25
N GLY A 181 -2.01 8.38 -17.71
CA GLY A 181 -3.00 7.39 -18.14
C GLY A 181 -2.50 6.42 -19.22
N ASP A 182 -1.41 6.72 -19.90
CA ASP A 182 -0.84 5.88 -20.95
C ASP A 182 0.13 4.84 -20.39
N LEU A 183 0.10 3.63 -20.93
CA LEU A 183 1.10 2.60 -20.68
C LEU A 183 2.37 2.93 -21.47
N VAL A 184 3.45 3.28 -20.78
CA VAL A 184 4.73 3.69 -21.39
C VAL A 184 5.62 2.48 -21.66
N GLU A 185 5.77 1.60 -20.67
CA GLU A 185 6.65 0.43 -20.77
C GLU A 185 6.15 -0.69 -19.87
N ILE A 186 6.31 -1.94 -20.31
CA ILE A 186 5.94 -3.12 -19.52
C ILE A 186 6.98 -4.22 -19.70
N GLY A 187 7.35 -4.90 -18.63
CA GLY A 187 8.30 -6.01 -18.68
C GLY A 187 8.64 -6.60 -17.33
N PRO A 188 9.56 -7.57 -17.29
CA PRO A 188 10.12 -8.09 -16.04
C PRO A 188 10.77 -6.98 -15.21
N THR A 189 10.55 -6.98 -13.91
CA THR A 189 11.05 -5.94 -13.00
C THR A 189 12.55 -5.70 -13.17
N LYS A 190 13.34 -6.77 -13.23
CA LYS A 190 14.79 -6.68 -13.41
C LYS A 190 15.19 -5.95 -14.70
N GLU A 191 14.48 -6.19 -15.80
CA GLU A 191 14.77 -5.55 -17.09
C GLU A 191 14.42 -4.06 -17.05
N ILE A 192 13.21 -3.73 -16.57
CA ILE A 192 12.73 -2.35 -16.46
C ILE A 192 13.66 -1.52 -15.57
N LEU A 193 14.16 -2.08 -14.46
CA LEU A 193 15.05 -1.35 -13.55
C LEU A 193 16.48 -1.23 -14.04
N THR A 194 16.99 -2.21 -14.79
CA THR A 194 18.42 -2.22 -15.20
C THR A 194 18.65 -1.74 -16.63
N LYS A 195 17.70 -1.94 -17.52
CA LYS A 195 17.79 -1.64 -18.96
C LYS A 195 16.50 -1.05 -19.51
N PRO A 196 15.97 0.04 -18.92
CA PRO A 196 14.76 0.67 -19.43
C PRO A 196 14.96 1.16 -20.85
N LYS A 197 13.94 0.99 -21.68
CA LYS A 197 13.97 1.41 -23.09
C LYS A 197 13.47 2.82 -23.25
N GLU A 198 12.34 3.12 -22.59
CA GLU A 198 11.66 4.39 -22.70
C GLU A 198 12.35 5.51 -21.92
N ILE A 199 12.37 6.72 -22.47
CA ILE A 199 13.03 7.88 -21.86
C ILE A 199 12.41 8.21 -20.50
N TYR A 200 11.10 8.12 -20.40
CA TYR A 200 10.40 8.38 -19.14
C TYR A 200 10.78 7.37 -18.05
N THR A 201 10.85 6.08 -18.40
CA THR A 201 11.28 5.03 -17.47
C THR A 201 12.73 5.25 -17.03
N LYS A 202 13.63 5.61 -17.97
CA LYS A 202 15.03 5.98 -17.66
C LYS A 202 15.10 7.13 -16.66
N SER A 203 14.29 8.18 -16.88
CA SER A 203 14.22 9.32 -15.98
C SER A 203 13.73 8.92 -14.60
N LEU A 204 12.66 8.11 -14.53
CA LEU A 204 12.08 7.62 -13.29
C LEU A 204 13.07 6.79 -12.48
N VAL A 205 13.74 5.81 -13.11
CA VAL A 205 14.77 4.98 -12.45
C VAL A 205 15.97 5.82 -12.00
N SER A 206 16.40 6.80 -12.82
CA SER A 206 17.54 7.67 -12.47
C SER A 206 17.23 8.67 -11.35
N SER A 207 15.98 8.91 -11.03
CA SER A 207 15.57 9.79 -9.93
C SER A 207 15.63 9.13 -8.55
N VAL A 208 15.83 7.81 -8.50
CA VAL A 208 16.02 7.09 -7.22
C VAL A 208 17.39 7.42 -6.65
N PRO A 209 17.47 7.99 -5.42
CA PRO A 209 18.76 8.32 -4.83
C PRO A 209 19.55 7.05 -4.51
N PRO A 210 20.84 6.98 -4.87
CA PRO A 210 21.68 5.87 -4.45
C PRO A 210 21.91 5.93 -2.93
N THR A 211 21.69 4.83 -2.24
CA THR A 211 21.82 4.75 -0.77
C THR A 211 23.26 4.91 -0.28
N ASN A 212 24.25 4.64 -1.14
CA ASN A 212 25.66 4.60 -0.80
C ASN A 212 26.45 5.84 -1.27
N LYS A 213 25.81 6.80 -1.94
CA LYS A 213 26.47 7.98 -2.50
C LYS A 213 25.62 9.22 -2.26
N LYS A 214 26.29 10.30 -1.91
CA LYS A 214 25.67 11.63 -1.85
C LYS A 214 25.79 12.30 -3.22
N ILE A 215 24.65 12.71 -3.78
CA ILE A 215 24.60 13.46 -5.03
C ILE A 215 24.14 14.89 -4.77
N GLU A 216 24.72 15.84 -5.49
CA GLU A 216 24.38 17.26 -5.39
C GLU A 216 23.09 17.57 -6.14
N ARG A 217 22.85 16.90 -7.26
CA ARG A 217 21.68 17.09 -8.11
C ARG A 217 21.34 15.82 -8.88
N PHE A 218 20.04 15.55 -9.04
CA PHE A 218 19.57 14.45 -9.88
C PHE A 218 19.76 14.76 -11.37
N LYS A 219 20.03 13.72 -12.18
CA LYS A 219 20.02 13.85 -13.64
C LYS A 219 18.59 14.07 -14.11
N ILE A 220 18.36 15.15 -14.84
CA ILE A 220 17.12 15.38 -15.56
C ILE A 220 17.35 14.83 -16.98
N ILE A 221 16.62 13.80 -17.37
CA ILE A 221 16.63 13.27 -18.73
C ILE A 221 15.51 13.97 -19.50
N GLU A 222 15.88 15.00 -20.27
CA GLU A 222 14.95 15.72 -21.14
C GLU A 222 14.80 15.00 -22.49
N LYS A 223 13.67 15.26 -23.18
CA LYS A 223 13.39 14.69 -24.51
C LYS A 223 14.54 14.93 -25.48
N GLU A 224 14.76 13.95 -26.36
CA GLU A 224 15.72 13.98 -27.46
C GLU A 224 15.52 15.18 -28.40
N ASN A 225 15.93 16.36 -27.99
CA ASN A 225 16.28 17.44 -28.93
C ASN A 225 17.06 18.51 -28.18
N LYS A 226 18.34 18.54 -28.47
CA LYS A 226 19.41 19.48 -28.12
C LYS A 226 20.31 19.05 -26.96
N SER A 227 21.53 18.74 -27.43
CA SER A 227 22.81 18.73 -26.71
C SER A 227 22.76 18.06 -25.31
N GLN A 228 23.38 16.91 -25.28
CA GLN A 228 23.85 16.27 -24.06
C GLN A 228 24.66 17.28 -23.23
N SER A 229 23.99 18.08 -22.44
CA SER A 229 24.64 18.63 -21.28
C SER A 229 24.68 17.48 -20.26
N GLU A 230 25.73 16.67 -20.33
CA GLU A 230 26.15 15.83 -19.24
C GLU A 230 26.37 16.76 -18.04
N THR A 231 25.30 16.93 -17.25
CA THR A 231 25.45 17.57 -15.95
C THR A 231 26.26 16.58 -15.14
N ASN A 232 27.57 16.81 -15.06
CA ASN A 232 28.47 16.02 -14.24
C ASN A 232 27.87 15.94 -12.84
N ILE A 233 27.53 14.71 -12.42
CA ILE A 233 27.08 14.47 -11.05
C ILE A 233 28.25 14.79 -10.15
N LYS A 234 28.20 15.93 -9.48
CA LYS A 234 29.20 16.26 -8.48
C LYS A 234 28.93 15.40 -7.25
N ILE A 235 29.74 14.35 -7.09
CA ILE A 235 29.67 13.50 -5.90
C ILE A 235 30.31 14.27 -4.75
N LEU A 236 29.52 14.64 -3.77
CA LEU A 236 30.03 15.28 -2.57
C LEU A 236 30.58 14.19 -1.63
N ASN A 237 31.92 14.13 -1.52
CA ASN A 237 32.60 13.14 -0.67
C ASN A 237 32.46 13.41 0.84
N ARG A 238 32.01 14.59 1.23
CA ARG A 238 31.77 14.98 2.64
C ARG A 238 30.62 15.98 2.74
N TRP A 239 29.86 15.88 3.84
CA TRP A 239 29.10 17.02 4.32
C TRP A 239 30.09 18.10 4.69
N GLU A 240 30.08 19.26 4.02
CA GLU A 240 30.78 20.43 4.56
C GLU A 240 30.18 20.68 5.95
N LYS A 241 30.99 20.48 7.00
CA LYS A 241 30.63 20.97 8.31
C LYS A 241 30.64 22.49 8.20
N LYS A 242 29.42 23.08 8.02
CA LYS A 242 29.30 24.49 8.37
C LYS A 242 29.78 24.61 9.82
N GLU A 243 30.74 25.53 10.08
CA GLU A 243 31.16 25.85 11.44
C GLU A 243 29.89 26.06 12.27
N LEU A 244 29.70 25.20 13.24
CA LEU A 244 28.59 25.29 14.17
C LEU A 244 28.75 26.68 14.84
N ARG A 245 27.79 27.55 14.65
CA ARG A 245 27.67 28.77 15.44
C ARG A 245 27.73 28.33 16.90
N ASN A 246 28.62 28.94 17.71
CA ASN A 246 28.84 28.61 19.11
C ASN A 246 27.62 28.80 20.04
N LYS A 247 26.39 28.71 19.50
CA LYS A 247 25.17 28.75 20.28
C LYS A 247 24.27 27.65 19.76
N ASP A 248 23.87 26.77 20.66
CA ASP A 248 22.82 25.77 20.38
C ASP A 248 21.57 26.50 19.92
N LEU A 249 21.06 26.10 18.74
CA LEU A 249 19.82 26.64 18.18
C LEU A 249 18.61 26.25 19.03
N VAL A 250 18.68 25.08 19.66
CA VAL A 250 17.65 24.56 20.57
C VAL A 250 18.35 23.81 21.70
N GLN A 251 18.01 24.12 22.94
CA GLN A 251 18.40 23.35 24.11
C GLN A 251 17.16 22.74 24.74
N VAL A 252 17.16 21.42 24.88
CA VAL A 252 16.11 20.70 25.60
C VAL A 252 16.70 20.13 26.88
N LYS A 253 16.21 20.59 28.03
CA LYS A 253 16.68 20.14 29.36
C LYS A 253 15.50 19.52 30.12
N ASN A 254 15.73 18.33 30.68
CA ASN A 254 14.78 17.65 31.57
C ASN A 254 13.36 17.50 30.99
N LEU A 255 13.26 17.25 29.67
CA LEU A 255 11.99 16.96 29.03
C LEU A 255 11.57 15.53 29.38
N SER A 256 10.44 15.38 30.08
CA SER A 256 9.78 14.10 30.29
C SER A 256 8.33 14.18 29.82
N LYS A 257 7.83 13.10 29.27
CA LYS A 257 6.42 12.94 28.92
C LYS A 257 5.94 11.59 29.42
N THR A 258 4.93 11.59 30.25
CA THR A 258 4.23 10.40 30.70
C THR A 258 2.93 10.27 29.89
N PHE A 259 2.69 9.09 29.35
CA PHE A 259 1.39 8.75 28.77
C PHE A 259 0.60 8.05 29.87
N ASP A 260 -0.53 8.63 30.24
CA ASP A 260 -1.42 8.05 31.23
C ASP A 260 -2.50 7.25 30.51
N ASP A 261 -2.46 5.94 30.67
CA ASP A 261 -3.45 5.01 30.10
C ASP A 261 -4.73 4.94 30.95
N SER A 262 -4.84 5.75 32.01
CA SER A 262 -5.93 5.70 32.98
C SER A 262 -7.32 6.09 32.44
N PHE A 263 -7.41 6.64 31.23
CA PHE A 263 -8.70 6.96 30.61
C PHE A 263 -9.49 5.73 30.13
N PHE A 264 -8.91 4.54 30.16
CA PHE A 264 -9.54 3.31 29.64
C PHE A 264 -9.81 2.23 30.71
N THR A 265 -9.62 2.51 31.99
CA THR A 265 -9.76 1.48 33.06
C THR A 265 -10.82 1.79 34.11
N GLU A 266 -11.78 2.66 33.87
CA GLU A 266 -12.95 2.82 34.78
C GLU A 266 -14.26 2.44 34.08
N SER A 267 -14.51 1.14 33.96
CA SER A 267 -15.86 0.58 34.02
C SER A 267 -15.83 -0.95 34.20
N SER A 268 -15.37 -1.37 35.36
CA SER A 268 -15.73 -2.69 35.91
C SER A 268 -15.72 -2.60 37.42
N LYS A 269 -16.83 -2.12 37.96
CA LYS A 269 -17.37 -2.48 39.28
C LYS A 269 -18.85 -2.63 39.15
#